data_cfc37e9ba2e9d88e896a7c8c007d379c
#
_entry.id   cfc37e9ba2e9d88e896a7c8c007d379c
#
_cell.length_a   1.000
_cell.length_b   1.000
_cell.length_c   1.000
_cell.angle_alpha   90.00
_cell.angle_beta   90.00
_cell.angle_gamma   90.00
#
_symmetry.space_group_name_H-M   'P 1'
#
loop_
_entity.id
_entity.type
_entity.pdbx_description
1 polymer ?
#
loop_
_entity_poly.entity_id
_entity_poly.type
_entity_poly.pdbx_seq_one_letter_code
_entity_poly.pdbx_strand_id
1 'polypeptide(L)'
;MTDVFAAFVDVLADALDDHEATGIDLAARVQLSRSQLDRVVTAAAGERPGAFRRRILLERSAYRLLTAPGHILDVAVEAGYGSHEAFTRAFGRAYGVTPAAWRDRPDRLRIDAPSGIHFHPPNGLRVPARAR
;
A
#
# COMPACT_ATOMS: atom_id res chain seq x y z
N MET A 1 25.82 -6.96 4.13
CA MET A 1 24.84 -7.83 3.46
C MET A 1 23.57 -7.03 3.16
N THR A 2 23.10 -7.11 1.94
CA THR A 2 21.89 -6.39 1.54
C THR A 2 20.66 -7.15 2.02
N ASP A 3 19.77 -6.47 2.73
CA ASP A 3 18.48 -7.02 3.08
C ASP A 3 17.56 -6.89 1.87
N VAL A 4 17.20 -8.00 1.27
CA VAL A 4 16.35 -8.03 0.08
C VAL A 4 14.97 -7.49 0.37
N PHE A 5 14.41 -7.78 1.55
CA PHE A 5 13.10 -7.26 1.92
C PHE A 5 13.14 -5.74 2.05
N ALA A 6 14.17 -5.18 2.67
CA ALA A 6 14.32 -3.72 2.76
C ALA A 6 14.46 -3.09 1.38
N ALA A 7 15.20 -3.72 0.48
CA ALA A 7 15.31 -3.27 -0.91
C ALA A 7 13.96 -3.30 -1.61
N PHE A 8 13.14 -4.33 -1.37
CA PHE A 8 11.80 -4.40 -1.93
C PHE A 8 10.91 -3.26 -1.40
N VAL A 9 10.97 -2.96 -0.11
CA VAL A 9 10.20 -1.87 0.49
C VAL A 9 10.55 -0.53 -0.19
N ASP A 10 11.83 -0.28 -0.45
CA ASP A 10 12.27 0.92 -1.15
C ASP A 10 11.77 0.95 -2.59
N VAL A 11 11.85 -0.16 -3.31
CA VAL A 11 11.34 -0.28 -4.68
C VAL A 11 9.83 -0.05 -4.70
N LEU A 12 9.11 -0.63 -3.75
CA LEU A 12 7.66 -0.45 -3.65
C LEU A 12 7.29 1.01 -3.40
N ALA A 13 7.98 1.67 -2.49
CA ALA A 13 7.74 3.08 -2.19
C ALA A 13 7.91 3.95 -3.44
N ASP A 14 8.94 3.68 -4.24
CA ASP A 14 9.21 4.42 -5.46
C ASP A 14 8.23 4.11 -6.58
N ALA A 15 7.58 2.94 -6.55
CA ALA A 15 6.70 2.45 -7.61
C ALA A 15 5.21 2.53 -7.25
N LEU A 16 4.82 3.26 -6.21
CA LEU A 16 3.41 3.32 -5.79
C LEU A 16 2.50 3.88 -6.89
N ASP A 17 3.00 4.83 -7.69
CA ASP A 17 2.22 5.41 -8.78
C ASP A 17 2.37 4.67 -10.11
N ASP A 18 3.24 3.68 -10.18
CA ASP A 18 3.42 2.87 -11.38
C ASP A 18 2.45 1.68 -11.35
N HIS A 19 1.21 1.92 -11.78
CA HIS A 19 0.16 0.91 -11.76
C HIS A 19 0.33 -0.17 -12.82
N GLU A 20 1.25 0.02 -13.77
CA GLU A 20 1.57 -0.98 -14.78
C GLU A 20 2.69 -1.93 -14.34
N ALA A 21 3.41 -1.60 -13.27
CA ALA A 21 4.46 -2.47 -12.75
C ALA A 21 3.83 -3.76 -12.21
N THR A 22 4.25 -4.88 -12.76
CA THR A 22 3.79 -6.21 -12.35
C THR A 22 4.64 -6.75 -11.20
N GLY A 23 4.20 -7.86 -10.61
CA GLY A 23 5.03 -8.57 -9.62
C GLY A 23 6.36 -9.02 -10.20
N ILE A 24 6.39 -9.40 -11.50
CA ILE A 24 7.63 -9.77 -12.19
C ILE A 24 8.56 -8.55 -12.27
N ASP A 25 8.03 -7.38 -12.63
CA ASP A 25 8.82 -6.15 -12.74
C ASP A 25 9.43 -5.76 -11.39
N LEU A 26 8.64 -5.79 -10.34
CA LEU A 26 9.11 -5.45 -8.99
C LEU A 26 10.17 -6.43 -8.50
N ALA A 27 9.96 -7.74 -8.76
CA ALA A 27 10.94 -8.77 -8.42
C ALA A 27 12.27 -8.54 -9.16
N ALA A 28 12.20 -8.22 -10.45
CA ALA A 28 13.39 -7.96 -11.25
C ALA A 28 14.21 -6.79 -10.70
N ARG A 29 13.57 -5.77 -10.17
CA ARG A 29 14.25 -4.60 -9.60
C ARG A 29 15.07 -4.94 -8.34
N VAL A 30 14.75 -6.05 -7.68
CA VAL A 30 15.53 -6.56 -6.56
C VAL A 30 16.27 -7.86 -6.90
N GLN A 31 16.39 -8.16 -8.21
CA GLN A 31 17.12 -9.28 -8.75
C GLN A 31 16.60 -10.64 -8.30
N LEU A 32 15.29 -10.76 -8.19
CA LEU A 32 14.61 -11.99 -7.83
C LEU A 32 13.61 -12.38 -8.91
N SER A 33 13.28 -13.69 -8.96
CA SER A 33 12.10 -14.13 -9.68
C SER A 33 10.85 -13.76 -8.86
N ARG A 34 9.68 -13.79 -9.50
CA ARG A 34 8.43 -13.55 -8.81
C ARG A 34 8.21 -14.52 -7.65
N SER A 35 8.51 -15.81 -7.87
CA SER A 35 8.38 -16.83 -6.82
C SER A 35 9.29 -16.56 -5.62
N GLN A 36 10.53 -16.14 -5.90
CA GLN A 36 11.46 -15.77 -4.83
C GLN A 36 10.97 -14.57 -4.06
N LEU A 37 10.47 -13.55 -4.77
CA LEU A 37 9.91 -12.36 -4.13
C LEU A 37 8.72 -12.73 -3.24
N ASP A 38 7.80 -13.56 -3.73
CA ASP A 38 6.65 -14.02 -2.95
C ASP A 38 7.09 -14.66 -1.64
N ARG A 39 8.10 -15.53 -1.68
CA ARG A 39 8.62 -16.20 -0.48
C ARG A 39 9.27 -15.22 0.49
N VAL A 40 10.11 -14.32 -0.02
CA VAL A 40 10.84 -13.37 0.82
C VAL A 40 9.86 -12.40 1.51
N VAL A 41 8.95 -11.83 0.76
CA VAL A 41 8.00 -10.84 1.29
C VAL A 41 7.00 -11.49 2.24
N THR A 42 6.47 -12.67 1.89
CA THR A 42 5.54 -13.37 2.77
C THR A 42 6.21 -13.76 4.09
N ALA A 43 7.46 -14.22 4.05
CA ALA A 43 8.19 -14.57 5.26
C ALA A 43 8.50 -13.35 6.12
N ALA A 44 8.88 -12.23 5.53
CA ALA A 44 9.30 -11.04 6.25
C ALA A 44 8.11 -10.17 6.70
N ALA A 45 7.08 -10.06 5.89
CA ALA A 45 5.97 -9.12 6.11
C ALA A 45 4.67 -9.79 6.55
N GLY A 46 4.54 -11.11 6.38
CA GLY A 46 3.27 -11.80 6.65
C GLY A 46 2.20 -11.52 5.60
N GLU A 47 2.55 -10.89 4.50
CA GLU A 47 1.66 -10.55 3.39
C GLU A 47 2.35 -10.87 2.07
N ARG A 48 1.59 -11.26 1.06
CA ARG A 48 2.12 -11.38 -0.30
C ARG A 48 2.40 -9.99 -0.88
N PRO A 49 3.34 -9.87 -1.83
CA PRO A 49 3.72 -8.56 -2.38
C PRO A 49 2.54 -7.75 -2.92
N GLY A 50 1.62 -8.38 -3.64
CA GLY A 50 0.45 -7.70 -4.19
C GLY A 50 -0.50 -7.19 -3.13
N ALA A 51 -0.76 -8.01 -2.11
CA ALA A 51 -1.62 -7.60 -0.98
C ALA A 51 -0.97 -6.48 -0.18
N PHE A 52 0.33 -6.56 0.04
CA PHE A 52 1.11 -5.53 0.71
C PHE A 52 0.95 -4.19 -0.04
N ARG A 53 1.17 -4.21 -1.35
CA ARG A 53 1.07 -3.00 -2.18
C ARG A 53 -0.35 -2.41 -2.15
N ARG A 54 -1.38 -3.25 -2.29
CA ARG A 54 -2.77 -2.79 -2.23
C ARG A 54 -3.10 -2.12 -0.91
N ARG A 55 -2.62 -2.70 0.19
CA ARG A 55 -2.84 -2.15 1.52
C ARG A 55 -2.18 -0.77 1.66
N ILE A 56 -0.92 -0.63 1.24
CA ILE A 56 -0.20 0.65 1.29
C ILE A 56 -0.93 1.71 0.46
N LEU A 57 -1.40 1.34 -0.74
CA LEU A 57 -2.15 2.27 -1.60
C LEU A 57 -3.47 2.70 -0.96
N LEU A 58 -4.16 1.79 -0.26
CA LEU A 58 -5.37 2.16 0.47
C LEU A 58 -5.05 3.09 1.65
N GLU A 59 -3.97 2.86 2.36
CA GLU A 59 -3.53 3.75 3.44
C GLU A 59 -3.20 5.14 2.90
N ARG A 60 -2.51 5.22 1.77
CA ARG A 60 -2.23 6.49 1.11
C ARG A 60 -3.52 7.19 0.69
N SER A 61 -4.49 6.43 0.17
CA SER A 61 -5.78 6.99 -0.22
C SER A 61 -6.54 7.57 0.98
N ALA A 62 -6.49 6.91 2.13
CA ALA A 62 -7.11 7.41 3.35
C ALA A 62 -6.53 8.78 3.74
N TYR A 63 -5.22 8.93 3.65
CA TYR A 63 -4.55 10.20 3.89
C TYR A 63 -4.97 11.26 2.86
N ARG A 64 -4.99 10.89 1.57
CA ARG A 64 -5.33 11.83 0.49
C ARG A 64 -6.79 12.26 0.51
N LEU A 65 -7.70 11.39 0.96
CA LEU A 65 -9.09 11.78 1.15
C LEU A 65 -9.25 12.96 2.12
N LEU A 66 -8.34 13.09 3.07
CA LEU A 66 -8.38 14.17 4.08
C LEU A 66 -7.61 15.41 3.64
N THR A 67 -6.60 15.26 2.78
CA THR A 67 -5.65 16.34 2.49
C THR A 67 -5.74 16.87 1.06
N ALA A 68 -6.22 16.05 0.11
CA ALA A 68 -6.31 16.47 -1.28
C ALA A 68 -7.71 17.01 -1.55
N PRO A 69 -7.82 18.24 -2.07
CA PRO A 69 -9.11 18.75 -2.54
C PRO A 69 -9.51 18.00 -3.82
N GLY A 70 -10.80 17.88 -4.07
CA GLY A 70 -11.30 17.30 -5.30
C GLY A 70 -12.12 16.05 -5.09
N HIS A 71 -12.34 15.31 -6.17
CA HIS A 71 -13.28 14.20 -6.18
C HIS A 71 -12.66 12.92 -5.64
N ILE A 72 -13.49 12.13 -4.97
CA ILE A 72 -13.09 10.80 -4.49
C ILE A 72 -12.60 9.94 -5.67
N LEU A 73 -13.17 10.12 -6.86
CA LEU A 73 -12.73 9.39 -8.04
C LEU A 73 -11.25 9.62 -8.35
N ASP A 74 -10.75 10.84 -8.17
CA ASP A 74 -9.33 11.14 -8.40
C ASP A 74 -8.45 10.34 -7.43
N VAL A 75 -8.84 10.26 -6.18
CA VAL A 75 -8.13 9.46 -5.18
C VAL A 75 -8.19 7.98 -5.55
N ALA A 76 -9.34 7.50 -6.02
CA ALA A 76 -9.51 6.11 -6.44
C ALA A 76 -8.57 5.75 -7.60
N VAL A 77 -8.48 6.62 -8.60
CA VAL A 77 -7.61 6.41 -9.77
C VAL A 77 -6.14 6.39 -9.35
N GLU A 78 -5.73 7.32 -8.51
CA GLU A 78 -4.36 7.36 -7.98
C GLU A 78 -4.01 6.11 -7.18
N ALA A 79 -4.99 5.51 -6.53
CA ALA A 79 -4.80 4.26 -5.79
C ALA A 79 -4.81 3.02 -6.71
N GLY A 80 -5.03 3.20 -8.01
CA GLY A 80 -4.98 2.12 -8.98
C GLY A 80 -6.31 1.44 -9.26
N TYR A 81 -7.43 2.02 -8.84
CA TYR A 81 -8.76 1.44 -9.07
C TYR A 81 -9.38 1.98 -10.35
N GLY A 82 -10.01 1.08 -11.11
CA GLY A 82 -10.62 1.43 -12.40
C GLY A 82 -11.96 2.13 -12.27
N SER A 83 -12.57 2.14 -11.08
CA SER A 83 -13.87 2.78 -10.88
C SER A 83 -14.03 3.23 -9.44
N HIS A 84 -14.96 4.17 -9.23
CA HIS A 84 -15.35 4.63 -7.90
C HIS A 84 -15.92 3.47 -7.07
N GLU A 85 -16.71 2.60 -7.68
CA GLU A 85 -17.34 1.48 -7.00
C GLU A 85 -16.30 0.46 -6.52
N ALA A 86 -15.33 0.13 -7.34
CA ALA A 86 -14.27 -0.81 -6.95
C ALA A 86 -13.45 -0.27 -5.78
N PHE A 87 -13.12 1.01 -5.80
CA PHE A 87 -12.41 1.68 -4.71
C PHE A 87 -13.26 1.68 -3.44
N THR A 88 -14.53 2.05 -3.54
CA THR A 88 -15.44 2.10 -2.39
C THR A 88 -15.54 0.73 -1.71
N ARG A 89 -15.65 -0.35 -2.50
CA ARG A 89 -15.70 -1.70 -1.92
C ARG A 89 -14.39 -2.07 -1.22
N ALA A 90 -13.25 -1.81 -1.87
CA ALA A 90 -11.95 -2.14 -1.28
C ALA A 90 -11.68 -1.33 -0.01
N PHE A 91 -11.96 -0.04 -0.06
CA PHE A 91 -11.80 0.84 1.09
C PHE A 91 -12.72 0.41 2.25
N GLY A 92 -13.98 0.11 1.94
CA GLY A 92 -14.96 -0.36 2.93
C GLY A 92 -14.54 -1.65 3.61
N ARG A 93 -13.99 -2.61 2.84
CA ARG A 93 -13.48 -3.86 3.44
C ARG A 93 -12.29 -3.61 4.34
N ALA A 94 -11.43 -2.65 3.99
CA ALA A 94 -10.21 -2.39 4.75
C ALA A 94 -10.47 -1.56 6.01
N TYR A 95 -11.30 -0.53 5.90
CA TYR A 95 -11.51 0.43 7.00
C TYR A 95 -12.87 0.32 7.68
N GLY A 96 -13.81 -0.42 7.10
CA GLY A 96 -15.16 -0.55 7.66
C GLY A 96 -16.07 0.64 7.43
N VAL A 97 -15.63 1.64 6.69
CA VAL A 97 -16.40 2.84 6.34
C VAL A 97 -16.18 3.18 4.87
N THR A 98 -17.09 3.93 4.27
CA THR A 98 -16.93 4.38 2.89
C THR A 98 -15.90 5.50 2.81
N PRO A 99 -15.29 5.74 1.63
CA PRO A 99 -14.41 6.89 1.44
C PRO A 99 -15.08 8.23 1.77
N ALA A 100 -16.34 8.39 1.41
CA ALA A 100 -17.09 9.60 1.69
C ALA A 100 -17.30 9.80 3.19
N ALA A 101 -17.68 8.74 3.90
CA ALA A 101 -17.83 8.78 5.35
C ALA A 101 -16.50 9.08 6.05
N TRP A 102 -15.42 8.49 5.58
CA TRP A 102 -14.09 8.75 6.09
C TRP A 102 -13.70 10.22 5.93
N ARG A 103 -13.94 10.80 4.75
CA ARG A 103 -13.61 12.20 4.47
C ARG A 103 -14.42 13.15 5.37
N ASP A 104 -15.70 12.82 5.60
CA ASP A 104 -16.59 13.63 6.42
C ASP A 104 -16.25 13.55 7.91
N ARG A 105 -15.98 12.34 8.39
CA ARG A 105 -15.69 12.07 9.80
C ARG A 105 -14.52 11.08 9.92
N PRO A 106 -13.29 11.57 9.80
CA PRO A 106 -12.11 10.70 9.92
C PRO A 106 -12.02 10.13 11.33
N ASP A 107 -11.59 8.88 11.39
CA ASP A 107 -11.38 8.17 12.64
C ASP A 107 -9.95 7.67 12.69
N ARG A 108 -9.55 7.12 13.84
CA ARG A 108 -8.21 6.55 14.04
C ARG A 108 -8.12 5.10 13.58
N LEU A 109 -8.99 4.71 12.66
CA LEU A 109 -8.99 3.37 12.12
C LEU A 109 -7.70 3.09 11.35
N ARG A 110 -7.17 1.89 11.51
CA ARG A 110 -5.97 1.43 10.83
C ARG A 110 -6.23 0.08 10.22
N ILE A 111 -5.58 -0.15 9.08
CA ILE A 111 -5.52 -1.50 8.53
C ILE A 111 -4.44 -2.25 9.28
N ASP A 112 -4.76 -3.46 9.72
CA ASP A 112 -3.77 -4.33 10.36
C ASP A 112 -2.66 -4.70 9.39
N ALA A 113 -1.43 -4.61 9.87
CA ALA A 113 -0.26 -4.98 9.11
C ALA A 113 0.64 -5.88 9.96
N PRO A 114 0.80 -7.16 9.57
CA PRO A 114 1.63 -8.08 10.36
C PRO A 114 3.07 -7.56 10.57
N SER A 115 3.64 -6.88 9.58
CA SER A 115 4.99 -6.31 9.67
C SER A 115 5.03 -4.99 10.45
N GLY A 116 3.90 -4.34 10.65
CA GLY A 116 3.85 -2.99 11.19
C GLY A 116 4.29 -1.91 10.20
N ILE A 117 4.54 -2.26 8.94
CA ILE A 117 4.93 -1.28 7.92
C ILE A 117 3.68 -0.62 7.36
N HIS A 118 3.61 0.69 7.49
CA HIS A 118 2.47 1.49 7.05
C HIS A 118 2.92 2.60 6.12
N PHE A 119 1.96 3.12 5.35
CA PHE A 119 2.19 4.33 4.59
C PHE A 119 2.54 5.48 5.56
N HIS A 120 3.57 6.23 5.22
CA HIS A 120 3.98 7.40 5.98
C HIS A 120 3.88 8.63 5.08
N PRO A 121 3.01 9.60 5.42
CA PRO A 121 2.89 10.81 4.60
C PRO A 121 4.22 11.56 4.47
N PRO A 122 4.44 12.26 3.36
CA PRO A 122 3.51 12.42 2.24
C PRO A 122 3.58 11.29 1.20
N ASN A 123 4.65 10.53 1.06
CA ASN A 123 4.83 9.54 0.00
C ASN A 123 5.78 8.40 0.35
N GLY A 124 5.93 8.07 1.63
CA GLY A 124 6.88 7.05 2.04
C GLY A 124 6.23 5.85 2.72
N LEU A 125 7.07 4.93 3.14
CA LEU A 125 6.69 3.82 3.99
C LEU A 125 7.48 3.91 5.29
N ARG A 126 6.78 3.67 6.39
CA ARG A 126 7.42 3.65 7.70
C ARG A 126 7.67 2.21 8.12
N VAL A 127 8.95 1.88 8.24
CA VAL A 127 9.38 0.61 8.79
C VAL A 127 9.51 0.79 10.31
N PRO A 128 8.85 -0.04 11.12
CA PRO A 128 8.97 0.10 12.57
C PRO A 128 10.39 -0.16 13.03
N ALA A 129 10.80 0.53 14.09
CA ALA A 129 12.08 0.29 14.71
C ALA A 129 12.12 -1.14 15.24
N ARG A 130 13.25 -1.82 15.06
CA ARG A 130 13.40 -3.16 15.60
C ARG A 130 13.46 -3.12 17.12
N ALA A 131 12.76 -4.04 17.75
CA ALA A 131 12.93 -4.29 19.18
C ALA A 131 14.36 -4.78 19.43
N ARG A 132 14.94 -4.33 20.52
CA ARG A 132 16.32 -4.67 20.88
C ARG A 132 16.38 -5.39 22.20
#